data_bcb881180b10aaff4c74b1f1746ee0c7
#
_entry.id   bcb881180b10aaff4c74b1f1746ee0c7
#
_cell.length_a   1.000
_cell.length_b   1.000
_cell.length_c   1.000
_cell.angle_alpha   90.00
_cell.angle_beta   90.00
_cell.angle_gamma   90.00
#
_symmetry.space_group_name_H-M   'P 1'
#
loop_
_entity.id
_entity.type
_entity.pdbx_description
1 polymer ?
#
loop_
_entity_poly.entity_id
_entity_poly.type
_entity_poly.pdbx_seq_one_letter_code
_entity_poly.pdbx_strand_id
1 'polypeptide(L)'
;MENNKTPSIRFKGFTDPWEQRKFGDIGTVAMCKRIFKEQTSSEGDVPFYKIGTFGGEPDAFIDRELFKEYKSKFSYPNKGDILLSASGTIGRTIEYTGNDEYFQDSNIVWLKHGDGIDNAFLEVLYSVVDWSCEGSTIKRLYNDNFLKTKFMMPKIEEQQKIGVYFKNLDHLITLHQREF
;
A
#
# COMPACT_ATOMS: atom_id res chain seq x y z
N MET A 1 -13.07 -5.76 -27.99
CA MET A 1 -11.64 -5.88 -28.32
C MET A 1 -10.88 -5.81 -27.01
N GLU A 2 -10.35 -6.93 -26.57
CA GLU A 2 -9.47 -6.97 -25.38
C GLU A 2 -8.20 -6.19 -25.70
N ASN A 3 -7.96 -5.12 -24.96
CA ASN A 3 -6.75 -4.31 -25.07
C ASN A 3 -5.60 -5.04 -24.37
N ASN A 4 -5.11 -6.14 -24.97
CA ASN A 4 -3.93 -6.84 -24.52
C ASN A 4 -2.69 -5.98 -24.84
N LYS A 5 -2.37 -5.04 -23.94
CA LYS A 5 -1.16 -4.24 -24.08
C LYS A 5 0.00 -5.03 -23.50
N THR A 6 0.80 -5.62 -24.38
CA THR A 6 2.10 -6.19 -24.01
C THR A 6 3.10 -5.04 -23.84
N PRO A 7 3.81 -4.90 -22.71
CA PRO A 7 4.87 -3.91 -22.57
C PRO A 7 5.96 -4.10 -23.62
N SER A 8 6.55 -2.99 -24.07
CA SER A 8 7.64 -3.01 -25.05
C SER A 8 8.96 -3.54 -24.45
N ILE A 9 9.12 -3.46 -23.14
CA ILE A 9 10.28 -3.95 -22.39
C ILE A 9 9.80 -4.99 -21.39
N ARG A 10 10.38 -6.19 -21.46
CA ARG A 10 10.05 -7.33 -20.58
C ARG A 10 11.30 -8.13 -20.23
N PHE A 11 11.23 -8.88 -19.16
CA PHE A 11 12.25 -9.89 -18.87
C PHE A 11 12.23 -11.00 -19.93
N LYS A 12 13.42 -11.49 -20.28
CA LYS A 12 13.56 -12.60 -21.26
C LYS A 12 12.77 -13.82 -20.78
N GLY A 13 12.01 -14.43 -21.70
CA GLY A 13 11.21 -15.64 -21.47
C GLY A 13 9.74 -15.41 -21.15
N PHE A 14 9.30 -14.15 -20.96
CA PHE A 14 7.89 -13.83 -20.80
C PHE A 14 7.30 -13.33 -22.11
N THR A 15 6.34 -14.06 -22.65
CA THR A 15 5.68 -13.77 -23.94
C THR A 15 4.15 -13.63 -23.80
N ASP A 16 3.59 -14.15 -22.70
CA ASP A 16 2.16 -14.10 -22.49
C ASP A 16 1.65 -12.65 -22.40
N PRO A 17 0.49 -12.32 -22.97
CA PRO A 17 -0.09 -10.99 -22.83
C PRO A 17 -0.45 -10.69 -21.38
N TRP A 18 -0.33 -9.43 -21.00
CA TRP A 18 -0.84 -8.97 -19.71
C TRP A 18 -2.36 -8.80 -19.77
N GLU A 19 -3.04 -9.16 -18.71
CA GLU A 19 -4.48 -9.05 -18.59
C GLU A 19 -4.90 -7.75 -17.94
N GLN A 20 -5.92 -7.06 -18.48
CA GLN A 20 -6.49 -5.91 -17.80
C GLN A 20 -7.36 -6.38 -16.63
N ARG A 21 -7.06 -5.90 -15.45
CA ARG A 21 -7.79 -6.15 -14.19
C ARG A 21 -8.14 -4.84 -13.49
N LYS A 22 -9.01 -4.92 -12.50
CA LYS A 22 -9.27 -3.88 -11.51
C LYS A 22 -8.82 -4.37 -10.15
N PHE A 23 -8.47 -3.46 -9.23
CA PHE A 23 -8.15 -3.90 -7.87
C PHE A 23 -9.30 -4.65 -7.20
N GLY A 24 -10.55 -4.29 -7.49
CA GLY A 24 -11.73 -5.00 -7.00
C GLY A 24 -11.90 -6.43 -7.51
N ASP A 25 -11.21 -6.81 -8.60
CA ASP A 25 -11.22 -8.18 -9.12
C ASP A 25 -10.29 -9.10 -8.31
N ILE A 26 -9.35 -8.55 -7.56
CA ILE A 26 -8.29 -9.29 -6.87
C ILE A 26 -8.32 -9.14 -5.36
N GLY A 27 -9.07 -8.16 -4.82
CA GLY A 27 -9.11 -7.95 -3.38
C GLY A 27 -10.15 -6.94 -2.93
N THR A 28 -10.07 -6.58 -1.66
CA THR A 28 -10.91 -5.58 -1.01
C THR A 28 -10.07 -4.57 -0.26
N VAL A 29 -10.54 -3.31 -0.18
CA VAL A 29 -9.85 -2.29 0.63
C VAL A 29 -10.09 -2.56 2.10
N ALA A 30 -9.02 -2.58 2.88
CA ALA A 30 -9.04 -2.68 4.33
C ALA A 30 -8.36 -1.46 4.97
N MET A 31 -8.73 -1.18 6.21
CA MET A 31 -8.17 -0.12 7.05
C MET A 31 -8.30 -0.50 8.52
N CYS A 32 -7.47 0.09 9.38
CA CYS A 32 -7.56 -0.09 10.81
C CYS A 32 -8.86 0.52 11.38
N LYS A 33 -9.28 0.06 12.54
CA LYS A 33 -10.37 0.68 13.31
C LYS A 33 -9.95 2.07 13.74
N ARG A 34 -10.87 3.03 13.64
CA ARG A 34 -10.64 4.43 14.04
C ARG A 34 -10.16 4.54 15.48
N ILE A 35 -9.10 5.32 15.66
CA ILE A 35 -8.61 5.83 16.93
C ILE A 35 -9.09 7.28 17.08
N PHE A 36 -9.69 7.60 18.22
CA PHE A 36 -10.11 8.94 18.55
C PHE A 36 -8.98 9.69 19.28
N LYS A 37 -9.05 11.02 19.26
CA LYS A 37 -7.99 11.87 19.86
C LYS A 37 -7.76 11.56 21.34
N GLU A 38 -8.83 11.25 22.07
CA GLU A 38 -8.82 10.93 23.50
C GLU A 38 -8.12 9.60 23.81
N GLN A 39 -7.92 8.76 22.80
CA GLN A 39 -7.23 7.47 22.88
C GLN A 39 -5.76 7.58 22.50
N THR A 40 -5.27 8.79 22.22
CA THR A 40 -3.88 9.03 21.84
C THR A 40 -3.15 9.86 22.88
N SER A 41 -1.83 9.69 22.96
CA SER A 41 -0.91 10.47 23.79
C SER A 41 0.30 10.91 22.97
N SER A 42 1.09 11.86 23.48
CA SER A 42 2.35 12.28 22.88
C SER A 42 3.49 11.28 23.09
N GLU A 43 3.32 10.37 24.06
CA GLU A 43 4.26 9.32 24.42
C GLU A 43 3.47 8.04 24.72
N GLY A 44 4.04 6.88 24.45
CA GLY A 44 3.34 5.62 24.73
C GLY A 44 4.01 4.40 24.11
N ASP A 45 3.31 3.27 24.24
CA ASP A 45 3.86 1.95 23.90
C ASP A 45 3.84 1.65 22.41
N VAL A 46 2.79 2.09 21.71
CA VAL A 46 2.55 1.70 20.32
C VAL A 46 2.43 2.95 19.45
N PRO A 47 3.34 3.16 18.49
CA PRO A 47 3.26 4.27 17.54
C PRO A 47 1.93 4.28 16.78
N PHE A 48 1.32 5.46 16.67
CA PHE A 48 0.12 5.71 15.89
C PHE A 48 0.44 6.65 14.73
N TYR A 49 0.46 6.10 13.53
CA TYR A 49 0.75 6.86 12.31
C TYR A 49 -0.51 7.50 11.75
N LYS A 50 -0.53 8.82 11.75
CA LYS A 50 -1.50 9.64 11.01
C LYS A 50 -1.00 9.84 9.58
N ILE A 51 -1.88 10.34 8.69
CA ILE A 51 -1.48 10.60 7.30
C ILE A 51 -0.28 11.57 7.19
N GLY A 52 -0.15 12.51 8.11
CA GLY A 52 0.97 13.46 8.16
C GLY A 52 2.31 12.83 8.55
N THR A 53 2.28 11.77 9.36
CA THR A 53 3.48 11.06 9.83
C THR A 53 3.72 9.72 9.14
N PHE A 54 2.86 9.37 8.19
CA PHE A 54 2.96 8.11 7.45
C PHE A 54 4.28 8.03 6.66
N GLY A 55 5.11 7.05 7.00
CA GLY A 55 6.46 6.87 6.42
C GLY A 55 7.56 7.74 7.04
N GLY A 56 7.27 8.39 8.15
CA GLY A 56 8.23 9.17 8.93
C GLY A 56 8.17 8.82 10.41
N GLU A 57 8.53 9.75 11.26
CA GLU A 57 8.50 9.58 12.71
C GLU A 57 7.08 9.79 13.27
N PRO A 58 6.61 8.93 14.17
CA PRO A 58 5.29 9.08 14.79
C PRO A 58 5.28 10.26 15.77
N ASP A 59 4.18 11.00 15.81
CA ASP A 59 3.94 12.11 16.76
C ASP A 59 2.77 11.79 17.73
N ALA A 60 2.27 10.58 17.70
CA ALA A 60 1.20 10.09 18.56
C ALA A 60 1.38 8.61 18.85
N PHE A 61 0.85 8.18 19.98
CA PHE A 61 0.93 6.81 20.48
C PHE A 61 -0.41 6.37 21.02
N ILE A 62 -0.64 5.06 21.07
CA ILE A 62 -1.79 4.44 21.72
C ILE A 62 -1.33 3.47 22.79
N ASP A 63 -2.23 3.21 23.73
CA ASP A 63 -2.01 2.21 24.79
C ASP A 63 -1.90 0.79 24.20
N ARG A 64 -1.04 -0.03 24.80
CA ARG A 64 -0.80 -1.43 24.37
C ARG A 64 -2.03 -2.32 24.49
N GLU A 65 -2.87 -2.12 25.49
CA GLU A 65 -4.07 -2.95 25.66
C GLU A 65 -5.11 -2.60 24.61
N LEU A 66 -5.27 -1.31 24.27
CA LEU A 66 -6.12 -0.85 23.18
C LEU A 66 -5.62 -1.43 21.83
N PHE A 67 -4.30 -1.40 21.60
CA PHE A 67 -3.70 -1.99 20.43
C PHE A 67 -4.01 -3.48 20.29
N LYS A 68 -3.78 -4.27 21.35
CA LYS A 68 -4.07 -5.71 21.36
C LYS A 68 -5.55 -5.99 21.10
N GLU A 69 -6.43 -5.23 21.76
CA GLU A 69 -7.87 -5.34 21.56
C GLU A 69 -8.26 -5.11 20.10
N TYR A 70 -7.81 -3.98 19.51
CA TYR A 70 -8.20 -3.61 18.16
C TYR A 70 -7.58 -4.53 17.11
N LYS A 71 -6.32 -4.91 17.28
CA LYS A 71 -5.64 -5.88 16.40
C LYS A 71 -6.34 -7.24 16.37
N SER A 72 -6.90 -7.68 17.50
CA SER A 72 -7.61 -8.96 17.59
C SER A 72 -9.04 -8.93 17.04
N LYS A 73 -9.72 -7.78 17.10
CA LYS A 73 -11.15 -7.66 16.79
C LYS A 73 -11.45 -7.08 15.41
N PHE A 74 -10.53 -6.32 14.85
CA PHE A 74 -10.75 -5.55 13.62
C PHE A 74 -9.69 -5.85 12.56
N SER A 75 -9.90 -5.32 11.35
CA SER A 75 -8.91 -5.42 10.28
C SER A 75 -7.60 -4.79 10.70
N TYR A 76 -6.52 -5.54 10.48
CA TYR A 76 -5.16 -5.13 10.75
C TYR A 76 -4.24 -5.70 9.67
N PRO A 77 -3.20 -4.99 9.21
CA PRO A 77 -2.34 -5.48 8.14
C PRO A 77 -1.49 -6.67 8.60
N ASN A 78 -1.20 -7.58 7.67
CA ASN A 78 -0.22 -8.65 7.85
C ASN A 78 1.18 -8.15 7.45
N LYS A 79 2.22 -8.75 8.00
CA LYS A 79 3.58 -8.48 7.56
C LYS A 79 3.69 -8.69 6.04
N GLY A 80 4.23 -7.70 5.35
CA GLY A 80 4.38 -7.67 3.89
C GLY A 80 3.23 -6.98 3.15
N ASP A 81 2.09 -6.67 3.81
CA ASP A 81 1.03 -5.87 3.19
C ASP A 81 1.56 -4.47 2.82
N ILE A 82 1.16 -3.98 1.66
CA ILE A 82 1.53 -2.65 1.19
C ILE A 82 0.46 -1.65 1.60
N LEU A 83 0.79 -0.81 2.57
CA LEU A 83 -0.06 0.28 3.02
C LEU A 83 0.04 1.46 2.05
N LEU A 84 -1.08 2.13 1.79
CA LEU A 84 -1.20 3.22 0.83
C LEU A 84 -1.85 4.45 1.48
N SER A 85 -1.28 5.63 1.23
CA SER A 85 -1.92 6.90 1.58
C SER A 85 -3.12 7.17 0.66
N ALA A 86 -4.32 7.29 1.25
CA ALA A 86 -5.58 7.55 0.56
C ALA A 86 -6.07 8.99 0.73
N SER A 87 -5.26 9.87 1.33
CA SER A 87 -5.59 11.30 1.56
C SER A 87 -4.33 12.16 1.45
N GLY A 88 -4.48 13.40 1.02
CA GLY A 88 -3.38 14.34 0.82
C GLY A 88 -2.51 13.93 -0.38
N THR A 89 -1.28 13.52 -0.14
CA THR A 89 -0.41 12.93 -1.17
C THR A 89 -0.83 11.47 -1.38
N ILE A 90 -1.67 11.24 -2.39
CA ILE A 90 -2.17 9.91 -2.71
C ILE A 90 -1.06 9.04 -3.30
N GLY A 91 -1.07 7.74 -2.97
CA GLY A 91 -0.19 6.77 -3.62
C GLY A 91 1.17 6.58 -2.93
N ARG A 92 1.46 7.26 -1.81
CA ARG A 92 2.65 6.94 -1.01
C ARG A 92 2.45 5.59 -0.34
N THR A 93 3.46 4.72 -0.43
CA THR A 93 3.41 3.34 0.05
C THR A 93 4.40 3.08 1.16
N ILE A 94 4.08 2.10 1.99
CA ILE A 94 4.97 1.48 2.98
C ILE A 94 4.67 -0.01 3.02
N GLU A 95 5.69 -0.84 2.99
CA GLU A 95 5.56 -2.26 3.33
C GLU A 95 5.47 -2.41 4.85
N TYR A 96 4.40 -3.00 5.36
CA TYR A 96 4.26 -3.26 6.79
C TYR A 96 5.24 -4.36 7.24
N THR A 97 6.13 -4.00 8.15
CA THR A 97 7.23 -4.87 8.59
C THR A 97 6.85 -5.91 9.64
N GLY A 98 5.66 -5.76 10.23
CA GLY A 98 5.18 -6.65 11.30
C GLY A 98 5.42 -6.11 12.72
N ASN A 99 5.92 -4.89 12.86
CA ASN A 99 6.10 -4.23 14.17
C ASN A 99 4.76 -3.90 14.83
N ASP A 100 4.77 -3.67 16.13
CA ASP A 100 3.60 -3.16 16.85
C ASP A 100 3.42 -1.66 16.55
N GLU A 101 2.62 -1.35 15.56
CA GLU A 101 2.31 -0.02 15.03
C GLU A 101 0.82 0.07 14.73
N TYR A 102 0.24 1.27 14.73
CA TYR A 102 -1.16 1.44 14.35
C TYR A 102 -1.34 2.58 13.35
N PHE A 103 -2.35 2.48 12.49
CA PHE A 103 -2.49 3.36 11.34
C PHE A 103 -3.85 4.04 11.32
N GLN A 104 -3.86 5.32 10.93
CA GLN A 104 -5.08 6.12 10.83
C GLN A 104 -6.06 5.54 9.81
N ASP A 105 -7.28 5.28 10.25
CA ASP A 105 -8.38 4.79 9.41
C ASP A 105 -8.67 5.73 8.23
N SER A 106 -9.23 5.18 7.15
CA SER A 106 -9.68 5.89 5.95
C SER A 106 -8.65 6.75 5.21
N ASN A 107 -7.54 7.10 5.84
CA ASN A 107 -6.44 7.85 5.23
C ASN A 107 -5.25 6.96 4.89
N ILE A 108 -5.08 5.83 5.60
CA ILE A 108 -4.08 4.81 5.34
C ILE A 108 -4.83 3.49 5.17
N VAL A 109 -4.74 2.93 3.98
CA VAL A 109 -5.49 1.73 3.58
C VAL A 109 -4.55 0.71 2.95
N TRP A 110 -5.01 -0.53 2.78
CA TRP A 110 -4.30 -1.55 2.00
C TRP A 110 -5.30 -2.42 1.23
N LEU A 111 -4.81 -3.10 0.21
CA LEU A 111 -5.56 -4.13 -0.49
C LEU A 111 -5.39 -5.46 0.24
N LYS A 112 -6.47 -5.98 0.80
CA LYS A 112 -6.52 -7.35 1.32
C LYS A 112 -6.80 -8.28 0.14
N HIS A 113 -5.83 -9.10 -0.24
CA HIS A 113 -5.88 -9.97 -1.40
C HIS A 113 -5.38 -11.38 -1.09
N GLY A 114 -5.56 -12.31 -2.05
CA GLY A 114 -4.97 -13.66 -2.02
C GLY A 114 -3.66 -13.73 -2.81
N ASP A 115 -3.24 -14.95 -3.11
CA ASP A 115 -1.94 -15.28 -3.70
C ASP A 115 -1.82 -14.90 -5.21
N GLY A 116 -2.86 -14.30 -5.80
CA GLY A 116 -2.89 -13.93 -7.22
C GLY A 116 -2.07 -12.69 -7.59
N ILE A 117 -1.61 -11.93 -6.59
CA ILE A 117 -0.76 -10.75 -6.80
C ILE A 117 0.40 -10.76 -5.81
N ASP A 118 1.59 -10.45 -6.31
CA ASP A 118 2.81 -10.31 -5.51
C ASP A 118 2.89 -8.92 -4.87
N ASN A 119 3.22 -8.82 -3.58
CA ASN A 119 3.25 -7.56 -2.84
C ASN A 119 4.31 -6.58 -3.36
N ALA A 120 5.47 -7.06 -3.76
CA ALA A 120 6.51 -6.19 -4.33
C ALA A 120 6.09 -5.64 -5.69
N PHE A 121 5.40 -6.45 -6.51
CA PHE A 121 4.77 -5.97 -7.74
C PHE A 121 3.62 -4.99 -7.45
N LEU A 122 2.80 -5.25 -6.45
CA LEU A 122 1.71 -4.36 -6.03
C LEU A 122 2.22 -2.97 -5.64
N GLU A 123 3.35 -2.90 -4.95
CA GLU A 123 4.00 -1.63 -4.60
C GLU A 123 4.42 -0.84 -5.84
N VAL A 124 5.08 -1.51 -6.80
CA VAL A 124 5.41 -0.90 -8.11
C VAL A 124 4.15 -0.43 -8.82
N LEU A 125 3.11 -1.26 -8.83
CA LEU A 125 1.84 -0.95 -9.47
C LEU A 125 1.20 0.31 -8.89
N TYR A 126 1.20 0.47 -7.56
CA TYR A 126 0.67 1.65 -6.88
C TYR A 126 1.38 2.94 -7.27
N SER A 127 2.66 2.88 -7.65
CA SER A 127 3.42 4.05 -8.09
C SER A 127 3.12 4.48 -9.53
N VAL A 128 2.53 3.61 -10.37
CA VAL A 128 2.34 3.87 -11.81
C VAL A 128 0.88 3.97 -12.24
N VAL A 129 -0.08 3.54 -11.40
CA VAL A 129 -1.50 3.66 -11.74
C VAL A 129 -1.99 5.10 -11.61
N ASP A 130 -2.93 5.46 -12.47
CA ASP A 130 -3.62 6.75 -12.42
C ASP A 130 -4.79 6.67 -11.42
N TRP A 131 -4.59 7.24 -10.24
CA TRP A 131 -5.58 7.28 -9.17
C TRP A 131 -6.66 8.32 -9.44
N SER A 132 -7.90 7.88 -9.65
CA SER A 132 -9.05 8.78 -9.72
C SER A 132 -9.40 9.31 -8.33
N CYS A 133 -8.98 10.54 -8.05
CA CYS A 133 -9.14 11.18 -6.74
C CYS A 133 -10.19 12.28 -6.78
N GLU A 134 -10.86 12.49 -5.66
CA GLU A 134 -11.85 13.55 -5.46
C GLU A 134 -11.34 14.59 -4.46
N GLY A 135 -11.95 15.77 -4.49
CA GLY A 135 -11.63 16.89 -3.61
C GLY A 135 -10.80 17.99 -4.31
N SER A 136 -11.15 19.24 -4.00
CA SER A 136 -10.49 20.42 -4.56
C SER A 136 -9.24 20.83 -3.77
N THR A 137 -9.33 20.86 -2.44
CA THR A 137 -8.24 21.30 -1.55
C THR A 137 -7.43 20.12 -1.01
N ILE A 138 -8.11 19.08 -0.52
CA ILE A 138 -7.47 17.85 -0.07
C ILE A 138 -7.95 16.72 -0.95
N LYS A 139 -7.02 16.12 -1.69
CA LYS A 139 -7.30 14.95 -2.52
C LYS A 139 -7.64 13.75 -1.65
N ARG A 140 -8.64 12.97 -2.07
CA ARG A 140 -9.04 11.71 -1.44
C ARG A 140 -9.23 10.62 -2.48
N LEU A 141 -8.70 9.46 -2.17
CA LEU A 141 -8.95 8.21 -2.88
C LEU A 141 -10.00 7.42 -2.10
N TYR A 142 -11.24 7.43 -2.58
CA TYR A 142 -12.30 6.62 -1.98
C TYR A 142 -12.19 5.16 -2.37
N ASN A 143 -12.70 4.26 -1.51
CA ASN A 143 -12.63 2.81 -1.73
C ASN A 143 -13.16 2.40 -3.11
N ASP A 144 -14.26 3.01 -3.56
CA ASP A 144 -14.86 2.74 -4.87
C ASP A 144 -13.91 3.08 -6.01
N ASN A 145 -13.23 4.23 -5.93
CA ASN A 145 -12.28 4.66 -6.95
C ASN A 145 -11.03 3.78 -6.91
N PHE A 146 -10.55 3.42 -5.72
CA PHE A 146 -9.48 2.45 -5.56
C PHE A 146 -9.82 1.13 -6.27
N LEU A 147 -10.95 0.52 -5.92
CA LEU A 147 -11.37 -0.78 -6.47
C LEU A 147 -11.69 -0.76 -7.97
N LYS A 148 -12.12 0.40 -8.51
CA LYS A 148 -12.38 0.58 -9.95
C LYS A 148 -11.15 0.88 -10.77
N THR A 149 -10.01 1.23 -10.14
CA THR A 149 -8.76 1.54 -10.84
C THR A 149 -8.27 0.32 -11.59
N LYS A 150 -8.00 0.52 -12.89
CA LYS A 150 -7.58 -0.53 -13.83
C LYS A 150 -6.06 -0.56 -13.94
N PHE A 151 -5.53 -1.75 -14.13
CA PHE A 151 -4.12 -1.99 -14.37
C PHE A 151 -3.91 -3.21 -15.27
N MET A 152 -2.69 -3.37 -15.76
CA MET A 152 -2.29 -4.55 -16.54
C MET A 152 -1.54 -5.51 -15.63
N MET A 153 -1.98 -6.75 -15.59
CA MET A 153 -1.48 -7.79 -14.69
C MET A 153 -0.77 -8.91 -15.47
N PRO A 154 0.52 -9.12 -15.26
CA PRO A 154 1.24 -10.29 -15.77
C PRO A 154 0.96 -11.53 -14.92
N LYS A 155 1.45 -12.69 -15.37
CA LYS A 155 1.49 -13.90 -14.56
C LYS A 155 2.35 -13.70 -13.31
N ILE A 156 2.08 -14.47 -12.25
CA ILE A 156 2.70 -14.30 -10.93
C ILE A 156 4.24 -14.38 -10.98
N GLU A 157 4.79 -15.25 -11.83
CA GLU A 157 6.23 -15.40 -11.96
C GLU A 157 6.89 -14.13 -12.55
N GLU A 158 6.20 -13.44 -13.44
CA GLU A 158 6.68 -12.16 -13.98
C GLU A 158 6.49 -11.02 -12.99
N GLN A 159 5.37 -11.00 -12.24
CA GLN A 159 5.14 -10.05 -11.15
C GLN A 159 6.30 -10.09 -10.15
N GLN A 160 6.68 -11.29 -9.68
CA GLN A 160 7.78 -11.49 -8.74
C GLN A 160 9.12 -10.94 -9.29
N LYS A 161 9.41 -11.17 -10.57
CA LYS A 161 10.64 -10.63 -11.19
C LYS A 161 10.61 -9.10 -11.26
N ILE A 162 9.49 -8.52 -11.62
CA ILE A 162 9.31 -7.06 -11.64
C ILE A 162 9.49 -6.49 -10.24
N GLY A 163 8.80 -7.04 -9.24
CA GLY A 163 8.90 -6.59 -7.85
C GLY A 163 10.32 -6.64 -7.31
N VAL A 164 11.01 -7.76 -7.46
CA VAL A 164 12.42 -7.92 -7.04
C VAL A 164 13.33 -6.92 -7.75
N TYR A 165 13.14 -6.71 -9.05
CA TYR A 165 13.96 -5.77 -9.82
C TYR A 165 13.84 -4.34 -9.27
N PHE A 166 12.64 -3.85 -9.04
CA PHE A 166 12.42 -2.50 -8.51
C PHE A 166 12.87 -2.37 -7.05
N LYS A 167 12.63 -3.36 -6.19
CA LYS A 167 13.18 -3.35 -4.82
C LYS A 167 14.71 -3.25 -4.80
N ASN A 168 15.40 -3.93 -5.71
CA ASN A 168 16.85 -3.83 -5.83
C ASN A 168 17.29 -2.44 -6.31
N LEU A 169 16.56 -1.82 -7.24
CA LEU A 169 16.85 -0.46 -7.68
C LEU A 169 16.68 0.56 -6.55
N ASP A 170 15.59 0.48 -5.81
CA ASP A 170 15.33 1.37 -4.67
C ASP A 170 16.40 1.23 -3.58
N HIS A 171 16.83 0.00 -3.32
CA HIS A 171 17.94 -0.26 -2.40
C HIS A 171 19.24 0.40 -2.86
N LEU A 172 19.61 0.26 -4.14
CA LEU A 172 20.80 0.88 -4.70
C LEU A 172 20.74 2.41 -4.67
N ILE A 173 19.58 3.00 -4.98
CA ILE A 173 19.35 4.45 -4.89
C ILE A 173 19.54 4.92 -3.44
N THR A 174 18.96 4.21 -2.48
CA THR A 174 19.06 4.55 -1.07
C THR A 174 20.51 4.46 -0.56
N LEU A 175 21.27 3.44 -0.96
CA LEU A 175 22.70 3.32 -0.61
C LEU A 175 23.49 4.50 -1.17
N HIS A 176 23.29 4.83 -2.45
CA HIS A 176 23.98 5.95 -3.09
C HIS A 176 23.68 7.31 -2.42
N GLN A 177 22.43 7.53 -2.00
CA GLN A 177 22.04 8.75 -1.29
C GLN A 177 22.65 8.90 0.12
N ARG A 178 23.08 7.80 0.74
CA ARG A 178 23.72 7.80 2.08
C ARG A 178 25.23 8.05 2.03
N GLU A 179 25.84 7.96 0.85
CA GLU A 179 27.27 8.18 0.66
C GLU A 179 27.62 9.68 0.43
N PHE A 180 26.61 10.53 0.35
CA PHE A 180 26.72 11.99 0.21
C PHE A 180 26.00 12.72 1.37
#